data_50519256bfd1364348b15b35a360021d
#
_entry.id   50519256bfd1364348b15b35a360021d
#
_cell.length_a   1.000
_cell.length_b   1.000
_cell.length_c   1.000
_cell.angle_alpha   90.00
_cell.angle_beta   90.00
_cell.angle_gamma   90.00
#
_symmetry.space_group_name_H-M   'P 1'
#
loop_
_entity.id
_entity.type
_entity.pdbx_description
1 polymer ?
#
loop_
_entity_poly.entity_id
_entity_poly.type
_entity_poly.pdbx_seq_one_letter_code
_entity_poly.pdbx_strand_id
1 'polypeptide(L)'
;KAREIMKDETIAVIGYGVQGPGQALNLKDNGFNVIVGQRQNSKTWDKAVDDGWEPGVTLFPIEEAVERGTVIQYLLSDAAQISVWPKIKPLLTKGKALYFSHGFGITYKERTGIIPPEDVDVILVAPKGSGTSLRRLFVAGKGLNSSYAIFQDATGRAKDRVIALCIGVGSGYLFETTFKQEVYSDLTGERGSLMGAIQGLFAAQYDCLRRHGHSPSEAFNETVEELTQSLM
;
A
#
# COMPACT_ATOMS: atom_id res chain seq x y z
N LYS A 1 13.50 5.32 18.54
CA LYS A 1 12.71 4.19 19.06
C LYS A 1 12.22 3.26 17.94
N ALA A 2 11.50 3.73 16.89
CA ALA A 2 11.03 2.87 15.79
C ALA A 2 12.20 2.15 15.10
N ARG A 3 13.28 2.86 14.73
CA ARG A 3 14.50 2.27 14.16
C ARG A 3 15.16 1.25 15.11
N GLU A 4 15.12 1.46 16.41
CA GLU A 4 15.68 0.51 17.37
C GLU A 4 14.88 -0.79 17.44
N ILE A 5 13.53 -0.70 17.37
CA ILE A 5 12.65 -1.87 17.32
C ILE A 5 12.93 -2.71 16.07
N MET A 6 13.25 -2.07 14.96
CA MET A 6 13.42 -2.68 13.64
C MET A 6 14.89 -2.87 13.22
N LYS A 7 15.85 -2.66 14.11
CA LYS A 7 17.29 -2.63 13.76
C LYS A 7 17.81 -3.92 13.16
N ASP A 8 17.26 -5.06 13.59
CA ASP A 8 17.65 -6.40 13.13
C ASP A 8 16.69 -6.95 12.05
N GLU A 9 15.72 -6.12 11.60
CA GLU A 9 14.75 -6.50 10.59
C GLU A 9 15.17 -6.02 9.20
N THR A 10 14.93 -6.85 8.21
CA THR A 10 15.04 -6.50 6.79
C THR A 10 13.62 -6.40 6.21
N ILE A 11 13.23 -5.22 5.75
CA ILE A 11 11.91 -4.97 5.18
C ILE A 11 11.97 -5.24 3.68
N ALA A 12 11.33 -6.31 3.22
CA ALA A 12 11.19 -6.65 1.82
C ALA A 12 9.87 -6.09 1.26
N VAL A 13 9.95 -5.05 0.46
CA VAL A 13 8.78 -4.45 -0.22
C VAL A 13 8.51 -5.24 -1.50
N ILE A 14 7.46 -6.05 -1.48
CA ILE A 14 7.07 -6.92 -2.59
C ILE A 14 6.01 -6.21 -3.44
N GLY A 15 6.42 -5.80 -4.63
CA GLY A 15 5.61 -4.99 -5.55
C GLY A 15 6.00 -3.52 -5.55
N TYR A 16 6.22 -2.97 -6.74
CA TYR A 16 6.65 -1.59 -6.94
C TYR A 16 5.65 -0.82 -7.83
N GLY A 17 4.34 -1.04 -7.52
CA GLY A 17 3.20 -0.42 -8.21
C GLY A 17 2.82 0.93 -7.61
N VAL A 18 1.58 1.04 -7.06
CA VAL A 18 1.04 2.30 -6.53
C VAL A 18 1.61 2.63 -5.15
N GLN A 19 1.56 1.69 -4.20
CA GLN A 19 2.01 1.90 -2.81
C GLN A 19 3.51 1.65 -2.62
N GLY A 20 4.07 0.67 -3.35
CA GLY A 20 5.45 0.22 -3.15
C GLY A 20 6.49 1.34 -3.18
N PRO A 21 6.55 2.19 -4.21
CA PRO A 21 7.54 3.28 -4.27
C PRO A 21 7.47 4.23 -3.08
N GLY A 22 6.25 4.70 -2.75
CA GLY A 22 6.08 5.64 -1.64
C GLY A 22 6.51 5.07 -0.30
N GLN A 23 6.09 3.84 0.01
CA GLN A 23 6.44 3.20 1.27
C GLN A 23 7.92 2.82 1.34
N ALA A 24 8.48 2.23 0.27
CA ALA A 24 9.88 1.80 0.24
C ALA A 24 10.84 2.99 0.40
N LEU A 25 10.61 4.08 -0.34
CA LEU A 25 11.44 5.27 -0.27
C LEU A 25 11.34 5.97 1.08
N ASN A 26 10.13 6.09 1.65
CA ASN A 26 9.96 6.69 2.98
C ASN A 26 10.66 5.88 4.07
N LEU A 27 10.56 4.56 4.04
CA LEU A 27 11.29 3.68 4.95
C LEU A 27 12.81 3.84 4.81
N LYS A 28 13.32 3.86 3.56
CA LYS A 28 14.74 4.05 3.27
C LYS A 28 15.24 5.40 3.80
N ASP A 29 14.51 6.48 3.52
CA ASP A 29 14.87 7.84 4.01
C ASP A 29 14.81 7.95 5.53
N ASN A 30 13.92 7.18 6.18
CA ASN A 30 13.86 7.05 7.63
C ASN A 30 14.94 6.13 8.23
N GLY A 31 15.84 5.58 7.41
CA GLY A 31 16.99 4.78 7.85
C GLY A 31 16.64 3.35 8.28
N PHE A 32 15.59 2.77 7.72
CA PHE A 32 15.31 1.34 7.85
C PHE A 32 16.09 0.53 6.81
N ASN A 33 16.36 -0.73 7.11
CA ASN A 33 16.97 -1.65 6.15
C ASN A 33 15.88 -2.19 5.22
N VAL A 34 15.89 -1.73 3.96
CA VAL A 34 14.84 -2.00 2.97
C VAL A 34 15.44 -2.64 1.72
N ILE A 35 14.78 -3.68 1.24
CA ILE A 35 15.01 -4.27 -0.07
C ILE A 35 13.69 -4.30 -0.85
N VAL A 36 13.77 -4.33 -2.17
CA VAL A 36 12.60 -4.40 -3.05
C VAL A 36 12.57 -5.75 -3.78
N GLY A 37 11.40 -6.39 -3.76
CA GLY A 37 11.11 -7.60 -4.52
C GLY A 37 10.17 -7.31 -5.68
N GLN A 38 10.64 -7.54 -6.92
CA GLN A 38 9.82 -7.27 -8.11
C GLN A 38 10.11 -8.29 -9.22
N ARG A 39 9.16 -8.43 -10.14
CA ARG A 39 9.33 -9.25 -11.33
C ARG A 39 10.38 -8.61 -12.25
N GLN A 40 11.45 -9.36 -12.53
CA GLN A 40 12.47 -8.93 -13.48
C GLN A 40 11.89 -8.60 -14.87
N ASN A 41 12.55 -7.72 -15.60
CA ASN A 41 12.18 -7.31 -16.96
C ASN A 41 10.74 -6.74 -17.05
N SER A 42 10.30 -6.05 -16.02
CA SER A 42 9.01 -5.36 -16.00
C SER A 42 9.20 -3.85 -15.87
N LYS A 43 8.24 -3.07 -16.38
CA LYS A 43 8.26 -1.59 -16.23
C LYS A 43 8.41 -1.12 -14.79
N THR A 44 7.91 -1.90 -13.83
CA THR A 44 8.03 -1.58 -12.40
C THR A 44 9.38 -1.98 -11.82
N TRP A 45 10.09 -2.93 -12.44
CA TRP A 45 11.49 -3.21 -12.15
C TRP A 45 12.37 -2.04 -12.62
N ASP A 46 12.19 -1.59 -13.86
CA ASP A 46 12.94 -0.47 -14.44
C ASP A 46 12.71 0.80 -13.60
N LYS A 47 11.46 1.06 -13.20
CA LYS A 47 11.13 2.15 -12.29
C LYS A 47 11.85 2.03 -10.93
N ALA A 48 11.99 0.84 -10.37
CA ALA A 48 12.74 0.68 -9.13
C ALA A 48 14.23 1.00 -9.34
N VAL A 49 14.82 0.61 -10.46
CA VAL A 49 16.20 0.99 -10.82
C VAL A 49 16.33 2.52 -10.95
N ASP A 50 15.40 3.17 -11.63
CA ASP A 50 15.38 4.64 -11.79
C ASP A 50 15.26 5.36 -10.43
N ASP A 51 14.53 4.78 -9.47
CA ASP A 51 14.39 5.29 -8.10
C ASP A 51 15.62 4.96 -7.20
N GLY A 52 16.68 4.34 -7.75
CA GLY A 52 17.95 4.08 -7.07
C GLY A 52 17.98 2.79 -6.25
N TRP A 53 17.20 1.77 -6.65
CA TRP A 53 17.33 0.41 -6.14
C TRP A 53 18.27 -0.40 -7.03
N GLU A 54 19.29 -1.05 -6.45
CA GLU A 54 20.36 -1.71 -7.16
C GLU A 54 20.09 -3.21 -7.33
N PRO A 55 20.00 -3.72 -8.58
CA PRO A 55 19.83 -5.15 -8.84
C PRO A 55 20.92 -6.01 -8.19
N GLY A 56 20.51 -7.04 -7.45
CA GLY A 56 21.37 -7.93 -6.71
C GLY A 56 21.94 -7.39 -5.39
N VAL A 57 21.66 -6.13 -5.05
CA VAL A 57 22.07 -5.49 -3.78
C VAL A 57 20.87 -5.11 -2.94
N THR A 58 19.93 -4.33 -3.51
CA THR A 58 18.70 -3.86 -2.85
C THR A 58 17.43 -4.13 -3.66
N LEU A 59 17.56 -4.63 -4.91
CA LEU A 59 16.48 -5.03 -5.79
C LEU A 59 16.67 -6.49 -6.22
N PHE A 60 15.69 -7.33 -5.94
CA PHE A 60 15.73 -8.78 -6.15
C PHE A 60 14.47 -9.29 -6.87
N PRO A 61 14.51 -10.50 -7.47
CA PRO A 61 13.29 -11.24 -7.77
C PRO A 61 12.42 -11.40 -6.53
N ILE A 62 11.10 -11.54 -6.71
CA ILE A 62 10.13 -11.57 -5.60
C ILE A 62 10.50 -12.63 -4.56
N GLU A 63 10.73 -13.86 -5.00
CA GLU A 63 11.00 -15.00 -4.15
C GLU A 63 12.27 -14.76 -3.33
N GLU A 64 13.33 -14.29 -3.95
CA GLU A 64 14.60 -13.99 -3.28
C GLU A 64 14.45 -12.87 -2.24
N ALA A 65 13.69 -11.81 -2.56
CA ALA A 65 13.42 -10.75 -1.61
C ALA A 65 12.64 -11.27 -0.38
N VAL A 66 11.67 -12.18 -0.59
CA VAL A 66 10.91 -12.81 0.51
C VAL A 66 11.80 -13.69 1.38
N GLU A 67 12.73 -14.43 0.79
CA GLU A 67 13.70 -15.23 1.56
C GLU A 67 14.58 -14.36 2.46
N ARG A 68 15.10 -13.25 1.91
CA ARG A 68 16.00 -12.32 2.60
C ARG A 68 15.29 -11.46 3.65
N GLY A 69 14.02 -11.12 3.42
CA GLY A 69 13.24 -10.26 4.31
C GLY A 69 12.80 -10.97 5.58
N THR A 70 12.70 -10.21 6.66
CA THR A 70 12.06 -10.62 7.92
C THR A 70 10.66 -10.01 8.07
N VAL A 71 10.43 -8.86 7.44
CA VAL A 71 9.13 -8.23 7.26
C VAL A 71 8.81 -8.17 5.77
N ILE A 72 7.75 -8.82 5.37
CA ILE A 72 7.34 -8.93 3.97
C ILE A 72 6.16 -8.00 3.72
N GLN A 73 6.43 -6.82 3.15
CA GLN A 73 5.39 -5.88 2.73
C GLN A 73 4.78 -6.34 1.40
N TYR A 74 3.66 -7.03 1.47
CA TYR A 74 3.00 -7.66 0.32
C TYR A 74 2.09 -6.67 -0.41
N LEU A 75 2.69 -5.76 -1.22
CA LEU A 75 2.05 -4.60 -1.85
C LEU A 75 1.70 -4.82 -3.33
N LEU A 76 1.48 -6.05 -3.73
CA LEU A 76 0.95 -6.40 -5.04
C LEU A 76 -0.56 -6.11 -5.12
N SER A 77 -1.11 -5.99 -6.32
CA SER A 77 -2.58 -5.99 -6.50
C SER A 77 -3.20 -7.31 -6.03
N ASP A 78 -4.47 -7.32 -5.64
CA ASP A 78 -5.15 -8.51 -5.10
C ASP A 78 -5.01 -9.73 -6.03
N ALA A 79 -5.20 -9.54 -7.35
CA ALA A 79 -5.02 -10.61 -8.32
C ALA A 79 -3.57 -11.12 -8.38
N ALA A 80 -2.59 -10.24 -8.28
CA ALA A 80 -1.18 -10.62 -8.25
C ALA A 80 -0.81 -11.27 -6.92
N GLN A 81 -1.37 -10.82 -5.79
CA GLN A 81 -1.21 -11.48 -4.49
C GLN A 81 -1.66 -12.94 -4.57
N ILE A 82 -2.85 -13.19 -5.09
CA ILE A 82 -3.38 -14.55 -5.26
C ILE A 82 -2.45 -15.42 -6.12
N SER A 83 -2.00 -14.90 -7.27
CA SER A 83 -1.18 -15.67 -8.22
C SER A 83 0.24 -15.96 -7.71
N VAL A 84 0.82 -15.06 -6.92
CA VAL A 84 2.18 -15.17 -6.38
C VAL A 84 2.19 -15.95 -5.05
N TRP A 85 1.08 -15.97 -4.33
CA TRP A 85 0.98 -16.59 -3.00
C TRP A 85 1.55 -18.00 -2.89
N PRO A 86 1.25 -18.96 -3.81
CA PRO A 86 1.77 -20.31 -3.73
C PRO A 86 3.31 -20.38 -3.73
N LYS A 87 3.97 -19.41 -4.36
CA LYS A 87 5.43 -19.35 -4.46
C LYS A 87 6.07 -18.78 -3.20
N ILE A 88 5.44 -17.79 -2.58
CA ILE A 88 6.03 -17.10 -1.41
C ILE A 88 5.64 -17.72 -0.08
N LYS A 89 4.46 -18.38 0.00
CA LYS A 89 4.01 -19.00 1.24
C LYS A 89 5.06 -19.94 1.88
N PRO A 90 5.73 -20.85 1.13
CA PRO A 90 6.77 -21.72 1.70
C PRO A 90 8.00 -20.98 2.23
N LEU A 91 8.23 -19.74 1.79
CA LEU A 91 9.36 -18.89 2.19
C LEU A 91 9.08 -18.05 3.44
N LEU A 92 7.82 -18.04 3.89
CA LEU A 92 7.39 -17.38 5.12
C LEU A 92 7.73 -18.25 6.32
N THR A 93 8.99 -18.18 6.76
CA THR A 93 9.47 -18.96 7.89
C THR A 93 9.05 -18.35 9.22
N LYS A 94 9.10 -19.17 10.28
CA LYS A 94 8.76 -18.78 11.65
C LYS A 94 9.40 -17.45 12.08
N GLY A 95 8.58 -16.60 12.66
CA GLY A 95 9.01 -15.32 13.22
C GLY A 95 9.03 -14.16 12.23
N LYS A 96 8.85 -14.40 10.93
CA LYS A 96 8.65 -13.32 9.94
C LYS A 96 7.34 -12.59 10.20
N ALA A 97 7.21 -11.39 9.64
CA ALA A 97 5.96 -10.63 9.61
C ALA A 97 5.48 -10.46 8.17
N LEU A 98 4.22 -10.79 7.93
CA LEU A 98 3.52 -10.54 6.67
C LEU A 98 2.69 -9.28 6.82
N TYR A 99 2.97 -8.28 6.00
CA TYR A 99 2.38 -6.95 6.06
C TYR A 99 1.52 -6.67 4.84
N PHE A 100 0.36 -6.09 5.06
CA PHE A 100 -0.57 -5.62 4.03
C PHE A 100 -0.86 -4.13 4.17
N SER A 101 -1.21 -3.46 3.07
CA SER A 101 -1.77 -2.10 3.06
C SER A 101 -3.25 -2.06 2.69
N HIS A 102 -3.84 -3.22 2.39
CA HIS A 102 -5.27 -3.43 2.18
C HIS A 102 -5.64 -4.82 2.68
N GLY A 103 -6.74 -4.90 3.43
CA GLY A 103 -7.11 -6.12 4.15
C GLY A 103 -7.79 -7.21 3.32
N PHE A 104 -7.98 -7.01 1.99
CA PHE A 104 -8.79 -7.89 1.14
C PHE A 104 -8.32 -9.34 1.15
N GLY A 105 -7.02 -9.58 0.91
CA GLY A 105 -6.44 -10.91 0.82
C GLY A 105 -6.72 -11.77 2.04
N ILE A 106 -6.61 -11.19 3.24
CA ILE A 106 -6.81 -11.87 4.52
C ILE A 106 -8.30 -11.96 4.91
N THR A 107 -9.07 -10.88 4.69
CA THR A 107 -10.50 -10.86 5.01
C THR A 107 -11.26 -11.93 4.24
N TYR A 108 -10.89 -12.18 2.99
CA TYR A 108 -11.50 -13.17 2.11
C TYR A 108 -10.61 -14.38 1.86
N LYS A 109 -9.79 -14.77 2.82
CA LYS A 109 -8.78 -15.84 2.70
C LYS A 109 -9.32 -17.17 2.15
N GLU A 110 -10.58 -17.51 2.45
CA GLU A 110 -11.22 -18.73 1.92
C GLU A 110 -11.43 -18.69 0.39
N ARG A 111 -11.51 -17.48 -0.19
CA ARG A 111 -11.64 -17.26 -1.63
C ARG A 111 -10.32 -16.95 -2.31
N THR A 112 -9.47 -16.22 -1.65
CA THR A 112 -8.17 -15.81 -2.18
C THR A 112 -7.10 -16.89 -2.05
N GLY A 113 -7.27 -17.84 -1.13
CA GLY A 113 -6.28 -18.84 -0.78
C GLY A 113 -5.08 -18.29 0.00
N ILE A 114 -5.11 -17.00 0.37
CA ILE A 114 -4.02 -16.34 1.14
C ILE A 114 -4.22 -16.71 2.63
N ILE A 115 -3.71 -17.87 2.99
CA ILE A 115 -3.75 -18.40 4.35
C ILE A 115 -2.33 -18.42 4.91
N PRO A 116 -1.96 -17.41 5.76
CA PRO A 116 -0.63 -17.31 6.35
C PRO A 116 -0.31 -18.52 7.24
N PRO A 117 1.00 -18.88 7.37
CA PRO A 117 1.44 -19.83 8.40
C PRO A 117 1.11 -19.30 9.81
N GLU A 118 0.85 -20.22 10.76
CA GLU A 118 0.47 -19.87 12.13
C GLU A 118 1.61 -19.25 12.96
N ASP A 119 2.84 -19.43 12.52
CA ASP A 119 4.06 -18.99 13.20
C ASP A 119 4.66 -17.69 12.66
N VAL A 120 3.90 -16.93 11.86
CA VAL A 120 4.25 -15.59 11.37
C VAL A 120 3.30 -14.53 11.91
N ASP A 121 3.79 -13.29 12.09
CA ASP A 121 2.91 -12.16 12.38
C ASP A 121 2.15 -11.77 11.11
N VAL A 122 0.88 -11.33 11.25
CA VAL A 122 0.12 -10.76 10.14
C VAL A 122 -0.42 -9.41 10.56
N ILE A 123 0.08 -8.37 9.89
CA ILE A 123 -0.15 -6.96 10.25
C ILE A 123 -0.62 -6.15 9.04
N LEU A 124 -1.25 -5.02 9.31
CA LEU A 124 -1.73 -4.09 8.31
C LEU A 124 -1.35 -2.67 8.67
N VAL A 125 -0.84 -1.92 7.69
CA VAL A 125 -0.74 -0.46 7.72
C VAL A 125 -1.33 0.08 6.43
N ALA A 126 -2.45 0.79 6.53
CA ALA A 126 -3.18 1.32 5.38
C ALA A 126 -3.15 2.86 5.39
N PRO A 127 -2.21 3.49 4.66
CA PRO A 127 -2.22 4.93 4.44
C PRO A 127 -3.50 5.38 3.72
N LYS A 128 -4.13 6.46 4.17
CA LYS A 128 -5.39 6.97 3.63
C LYS A 128 -5.14 7.91 2.44
N GLY A 129 -4.60 7.33 1.36
CA GLY A 129 -4.32 8.01 0.11
C GLY A 129 -3.36 7.23 -0.78
N SER A 130 -3.13 7.73 -1.99
CA SER A 130 -2.23 7.10 -2.95
C SER A 130 -0.77 7.08 -2.47
N GLY A 131 0.03 6.15 -2.97
CA GLY A 131 1.46 6.09 -2.65
C GLY A 131 2.22 7.34 -3.08
N THR A 132 1.80 8.02 -4.14
CA THR A 132 2.35 9.32 -4.57
C THR A 132 2.03 10.42 -3.55
N SER A 133 0.81 10.47 -3.02
CA SER A 133 0.44 11.42 -1.96
C SER A 133 1.19 11.13 -0.66
N LEU A 134 1.35 9.86 -0.30
CA LEU A 134 2.16 9.46 0.86
C LEU A 134 3.59 9.99 0.74
N ARG A 135 4.24 9.77 -0.43
CA ARG A 135 5.60 10.24 -0.68
C ARG A 135 5.69 11.77 -0.69
N ARG A 136 4.80 12.44 -1.39
CA ARG A 136 4.77 13.90 -1.49
C ARG A 136 4.62 14.57 -0.12
N LEU A 137 3.70 14.08 0.71
CA LEU A 137 3.49 14.61 2.05
C LEU A 137 4.67 14.34 2.98
N PHE A 138 5.29 13.17 2.87
CA PHE A 138 6.49 12.82 3.64
C PHE A 138 7.65 13.77 3.32
N VAL A 139 7.96 13.99 2.04
CA VAL A 139 9.02 14.91 1.60
C VAL A 139 8.74 16.35 2.03
N ALA A 140 7.45 16.74 2.08
CA ALA A 140 7.03 18.06 2.58
C ALA A 140 7.04 18.17 4.13
N GLY A 141 7.54 17.18 4.86
CA GLY A 141 7.54 17.16 6.33
C GLY A 141 6.16 17.02 6.95
N LYS A 142 5.16 16.58 6.17
CA LYS A 142 3.79 16.30 6.60
C LYS A 142 3.55 14.80 6.61
N GLY A 143 2.62 14.32 7.41
CA GLY A 143 2.24 12.92 7.44
C GLY A 143 0.91 12.67 6.73
N LEU A 144 0.71 11.46 6.22
CA LEU A 144 -0.58 10.96 5.76
C LEU A 144 -1.19 10.07 6.85
N ASN A 145 -2.46 10.26 7.18
CA ASN A 145 -3.12 9.44 8.20
C ASN A 145 -3.16 7.97 7.77
N SER A 146 -2.99 7.06 8.70
CA SER A 146 -2.98 5.62 8.44
C SER A 146 -3.77 4.85 9.49
N SER A 147 -4.50 3.84 9.07
CA SER A 147 -5.00 2.83 9.98
C SER A 147 -4.00 1.69 10.10
N TYR A 148 -4.02 1.00 11.24
CA TYR A 148 -3.25 -0.22 11.45
C TYR A 148 -4.10 -1.31 12.10
N ALA A 149 -3.75 -2.57 11.81
CA ALA A 149 -4.39 -3.72 12.41
C ALA A 149 -3.41 -4.87 12.62
N ILE A 150 -3.72 -5.73 13.59
CA ILE A 150 -3.03 -6.99 13.84
C ILE A 150 -4.07 -8.11 13.63
N PHE A 151 -3.81 -8.99 12.67
CA PHE A 151 -4.61 -10.17 12.43
C PHE A 151 -4.08 -11.37 13.23
N GLN A 152 -2.74 -11.50 13.30
CA GLN A 152 -2.04 -12.57 13.98
C GLN A 152 -0.75 -12.04 14.62
N ASP A 153 -0.55 -12.37 15.89
CA ASP A 153 0.65 -12.06 16.65
C ASP A 153 1.28 -13.37 17.15
N ALA A 154 2.09 -13.98 16.28
CA ALA A 154 2.76 -15.24 16.58
C ALA A 154 4.05 -15.06 17.39
N THR A 155 4.64 -13.86 17.32
CA THR A 155 5.93 -13.56 17.96
C THR A 155 5.82 -12.78 19.26
N GLY A 156 4.66 -12.20 19.58
CA GLY A 156 4.46 -11.22 20.65
C GLY A 156 5.03 -9.84 20.31
N ARG A 157 5.47 -9.61 19.05
CA ARG A 157 6.09 -8.37 18.58
C ARG A 157 5.26 -7.63 17.52
N ALA A 158 4.10 -8.16 17.12
CA ALA A 158 3.30 -7.60 16.04
C ALA A 158 2.92 -6.14 16.28
N LYS A 159 2.59 -5.78 17.53
CA LYS A 159 2.25 -4.39 17.90
C LYS A 159 3.43 -3.44 17.72
N ASP A 160 4.60 -3.82 18.21
CA ASP A 160 5.80 -3.00 18.08
C ASP A 160 6.21 -2.83 16.62
N ARG A 161 6.17 -3.92 15.84
CA ARG A 161 6.46 -3.92 14.41
C ARG A 161 5.50 -3.01 13.63
N VAL A 162 4.19 -3.15 13.83
CA VAL A 162 3.20 -2.38 13.09
C VAL A 162 3.31 -0.88 13.38
N ILE A 163 3.50 -0.48 14.64
CA ILE A 163 3.67 0.93 15.00
C ILE A 163 5.00 1.49 14.45
N ALA A 164 6.08 0.73 14.54
CA ALA A 164 7.37 1.15 13.97
C ALA A 164 7.29 1.35 12.45
N LEU A 165 6.57 0.46 11.75
CA LEU A 165 6.33 0.56 10.30
C LEU A 165 5.42 1.75 9.95
N CYS A 166 4.37 2.02 10.72
CA CYS A 166 3.55 3.21 10.55
C CYS A 166 4.40 4.49 10.59
N ILE A 167 5.27 4.60 11.58
CA ILE A 167 6.20 5.74 11.70
C ILE A 167 7.16 5.75 10.51
N GLY A 168 7.70 4.60 10.14
CA GLY A 168 8.66 4.44 9.05
C GLY A 168 8.11 4.84 7.68
N VAL A 169 6.86 4.51 7.38
CA VAL A 169 6.20 4.91 6.11
C VAL A 169 5.75 6.37 6.10
N GLY A 170 5.86 7.10 7.23
CA GLY A 170 5.53 8.52 7.30
C GLY A 170 4.07 8.82 7.65
N SER A 171 3.46 8.01 8.50
CA SER A 171 2.10 8.29 8.97
C SER A 171 2.04 9.50 9.89
N GLY A 172 1.07 10.41 9.65
CA GLY A 172 0.86 11.61 10.46
C GLY A 172 -0.02 11.36 11.69
N TYR A 173 -1.10 10.61 11.52
CA TYR A 173 -2.00 10.17 12.60
C TYR A 173 -2.30 8.68 12.43
N LEU A 174 -2.35 7.97 13.56
CA LEU A 174 -2.58 6.53 13.59
C LEU A 174 -3.88 6.20 14.32
N PHE A 175 -4.67 5.30 13.75
CA PHE A 175 -5.83 4.72 14.42
C PHE A 175 -5.92 3.21 14.20
N GLU A 176 -6.35 2.51 15.22
CA GLU A 176 -6.50 1.07 15.21
C GLU A 176 -7.78 0.67 14.47
N THR A 177 -7.71 -0.44 13.73
CA THR A 177 -8.83 -1.03 13.01
C THR A 177 -8.69 -2.55 12.98
N THR A 178 -9.53 -3.23 12.20
CA THR A 178 -9.38 -4.65 11.88
C THR A 178 -9.25 -4.82 10.36
N PHE A 179 -8.68 -5.93 9.91
CA PHE A 179 -8.62 -6.23 8.47
C PHE A 179 -9.99 -6.14 7.79
N LYS A 180 -11.03 -6.64 8.44
CA LYS A 180 -12.39 -6.59 7.89
C LYS A 180 -12.95 -5.17 7.80
N GLN A 181 -12.79 -4.37 8.85
CA GLN A 181 -13.27 -2.98 8.85
C GLN A 181 -12.50 -2.11 7.85
N GLU A 182 -11.18 -2.34 7.73
CA GLU A 182 -10.37 -1.64 6.75
C GLU A 182 -10.88 -1.89 5.32
N VAL A 183 -11.11 -3.16 4.94
CA VAL A 183 -11.63 -3.51 3.61
C VAL A 183 -12.97 -2.84 3.34
N TYR A 184 -13.89 -2.87 4.30
CA TYR A 184 -15.23 -2.30 4.10
C TYR A 184 -15.19 -0.79 3.97
N SER A 185 -14.42 -0.10 4.82
CA SER A 185 -14.30 1.36 4.76
C SER A 185 -13.51 1.82 3.52
N ASP A 186 -12.45 1.11 3.14
CA ASP A 186 -11.66 1.42 1.97
C ASP A 186 -12.47 1.25 0.67
N LEU A 187 -13.12 0.10 0.48
CA LEU A 187 -13.96 -0.13 -0.69
C LEU A 187 -15.14 0.85 -0.77
N THR A 188 -15.74 1.22 0.37
CA THR A 188 -16.81 2.22 0.40
C THR A 188 -16.28 3.62 0.05
N GLY A 189 -15.15 4.02 0.61
CA GLY A 189 -14.52 5.32 0.36
C GLY A 189 -13.94 5.43 -1.04
N GLU A 190 -13.17 4.44 -1.46
CA GLU A 190 -12.48 4.48 -2.76
C GLU A 190 -13.44 4.14 -3.92
N ARG A 191 -14.08 2.96 -3.87
CA ARG A 191 -14.91 2.48 -4.98
C ARG A 191 -16.30 3.11 -4.99
N GLY A 192 -16.94 3.22 -3.83
CA GLY A 192 -18.28 3.83 -3.70
C GLY A 192 -18.26 5.33 -3.90
N SER A 193 -17.41 6.05 -3.18
CA SER A 193 -17.39 7.52 -3.18
C SER A 193 -16.49 8.11 -4.26
N LEU A 194 -15.18 7.86 -4.23
CA LEU A 194 -14.23 8.52 -5.14
C LEU A 194 -14.39 8.09 -6.59
N MET A 195 -14.43 6.79 -6.86
CA MET A 195 -14.53 6.27 -8.24
C MET A 195 -15.97 6.09 -8.71
N GLY A 196 -16.94 6.04 -7.81
CA GLY A 196 -18.36 5.88 -8.12
C GLY A 196 -19.13 7.20 -8.06
N ALA A 197 -19.48 7.65 -6.87
CA ALA A 197 -20.40 8.77 -6.68
C ALA A 197 -19.88 10.10 -7.26
N ILE A 198 -18.61 10.44 -7.02
CA ILE A 198 -18.03 11.70 -7.51
C ILE A 198 -17.93 11.67 -9.04
N GLN A 199 -17.45 10.59 -9.63
CA GLN A 199 -17.37 10.45 -11.09
C GLN A 199 -18.76 10.42 -11.73
N GLY A 200 -19.72 9.76 -11.09
CA GLY A 200 -21.12 9.76 -11.53
C GLY A 200 -21.76 11.14 -11.48
N LEU A 201 -21.45 11.94 -10.45
CA LEU A 201 -21.89 13.33 -10.34
C LEU A 201 -21.35 14.19 -11.50
N PHE A 202 -20.05 14.09 -11.78
CA PHE A 202 -19.45 14.81 -12.91
C PHE A 202 -20.10 14.45 -14.24
N ALA A 203 -20.27 13.17 -14.50
CA ALA A 203 -20.92 12.71 -15.72
C ALA A 203 -22.35 13.24 -15.84
N ALA A 204 -23.14 13.15 -14.76
CA ALA A 204 -24.54 13.62 -14.77
C ALA A 204 -24.66 15.14 -14.99
N GLN A 205 -23.80 15.94 -14.34
CA GLN A 205 -23.77 17.39 -14.54
C GLN A 205 -23.34 17.74 -15.97
N TYR A 206 -22.29 17.13 -16.47
CA TYR A 206 -21.81 17.33 -17.82
C TYR A 206 -22.92 17.03 -18.85
N ASP A 207 -23.56 15.89 -18.73
CA ASP A 207 -24.66 15.50 -19.62
C ASP A 207 -25.86 16.47 -19.54
N CYS A 208 -26.15 16.96 -18.33
CA CYS A 208 -27.20 17.96 -18.12
C CYS A 208 -26.89 19.23 -18.90
N LEU A 209 -25.70 19.80 -18.76
CA LEU A 209 -25.29 21.02 -19.47
C LEU A 209 -25.25 20.81 -20.98
N ARG A 210 -24.75 19.65 -21.46
CA ARG A 210 -24.76 19.28 -22.87
C ARG A 210 -26.20 19.26 -23.47
N ARG A 211 -27.15 18.72 -22.75
CA ARG A 211 -28.57 18.70 -23.17
C ARG A 211 -29.22 20.12 -23.22
N HIS A 212 -28.69 21.05 -22.43
CA HIS A 212 -29.13 22.45 -22.45
C HIS A 212 -28.35 23.32 -23.43
N GLY A 213 -27.55 22.73 -24.31
CA GLY A 213 -26.91 23.42 -25.44
C GLY A 213 -25.52 23.97 -25.15
N HIS A 214 -24.96 23.77 -23.96
CA HIS A 214 -23.58 24.15 -23.66
C HIS A 214 -22.59 23.37 -24.54
N SER A 215 -21.51 23.99 -24.94
CA SER A 215 -20.41 23.32 -25.67
C SER A 215 -19.72 22.27 -24.77
N PRO A 216 -19.02 21.27 -25.35
CA PRO A 216 -18.24 20.31 -24.56
C PRO A 216 -17.24 20.98 -23.61
N SER A 217 -16.60 22.05 -24.06
CA SER A 217 -15.63 22.77 -23.26
C SER A 217 -16.27 23.50 -22.08
N GLU A 218 -17.38 24.21 -22.31
CA GLU A 218 -18.13 24.85 -21.21
C GLU A 218 -18.59 23.82 -20.19
N ALA A 219 -19.27 22.77 -20.63
CA ALA A 219 -19.76 21.72 -19.75
C ALA A 219 -18.64 21.09 -18.89
N PHE A 220 -17.46 20.84 -19.48
CA PHE A 220 -16.31 20.30 -18.75
C PHE A 220 -15.76 21.31 -17.73
N ASN A 221 -15.56 22.54 -18.13
CA ASN A 221 -14.98 23.57 -17.24
C ASN A 221 -15.91 23.86 -16.04
N GLU A 222 -17.21 23.97 -16.25
CA GLU A 222 -18.20 24.25 -15.20
C GLU A 222 -18.47 23.06 -14.27
N THR A 223 -18.12 21.83 -14.67
CA THR A 223 -18.42 20.64 -13.86
C THR A 223 -17.17 20.00 -13.25
N VAL A 224 -16.13 19.82 -14.02
CA VAL A 224 -14.92 19.08 -13.58
C VAL A 224 -13.84 20.05 -13.17
N GLU A 225 -13.47 20.99 -14.03
CA GLU A 225 -12.34 21.88 -13.79
C GLU A 225 -12.59 22.82 -12.61
N GLU A 226 -13.74 23.46 -12.54
CA GLU A 226 -14.09 24.39 -11.45
C GLU A 226 -14.06 23.67 -10.08
N LEU A 227 -14.65 22.47 -9.99
CA LEU A 227 -14.65 21.72 -8.74
C LEU A 227 -13.25 21.29 -8.32
N THR A 228 -12.44 20.82 -9.26
CA THR A 228 -11.08 20.37 -8.96
C THR A 228 -10.15 21.52 -8.58
N GLN A 229 -10.34 22.72 -9.14
CA GLN A 229 -9.56 23.90 -8.79
C GLN A 229 -10.07 24.62 -7.52
N SER A 230 -11.33 24.49 -7.19
CA SER A 230 -11.92 25.20 -6.04
C SER A 230 -11.87 24.41 -4.73
N LEU A 231 -11.88 23.07 -4.78
CA LEU A 231 -11.97 22.20 -3.59
C LEU A 231 -10.73 21.34 -3.34
N MET A 232 -9.80 21.22 -4.27
CA MET A 232 -8.59 20.42 -4.17
C MET A 232 -7.34 21.27 -4.28
#